data_5580580888e006f2b910005daa729de5
#
_entry.id   5580580888e006f2b910005daa729de5
#
_cell.length_a   1.000
_cell.length_b   1.000
_cell.length_c   1.000
_cell.angle_alpha   90.00
_cell.angle_beta   90.00
_cell.angle_gamma   90.00
#
_symmetry.space_group_name_H-M   'P 1'
#
loop_
_entity.id
_entity.type
_entity.pdbx_description
1 polymer ?
#
loop_
_entity_poly.entity_id
_entity_poly.type
_entity_poly.pdbx_seq_one_letter_code
_entity_poly.pdbx_strand_id
1 'polypeptide(L)'
;MKKKLAFKLCIAIILSICVYETGNDGKEDYIMNNEAASYSTNSTIASVISHPSFKDYGRLMFPLESQYYSGNTLGNLSFTWYNNVDPNKTIEIINYFKQNTEKGNTIFYDIYSSKEKEEDPTKQNTGLFFFRGKSNEKFAICNAGGGFTYVAAMHDSFPQALEISKKGYNAFALIYRPEAQTACEDLARAITFIFQNAEQLKVNTEDYSLWGGSAGGRMAAWLGTYGSAAFGGDNLPRPSAIITQYTGLNEFSKNDSPTYACVGDKDGIAYWKRMQERLNRLNSLGVDTEFHVYEGLRHGFGLGTGTVAEGWINDAVAFWEKQMKE
;
A
#
# COMPACT_ATOMS: atom_id res chain seq x y z
N MET A 1 41.42 31.71 -45.09
CA MET A 1 42.18 30.70 -45.83
C MET A 1 42.11 29.38 -45.09
N LYS A 2 41.69 28.28 -45.83
CA LYS A 2 41.99 26.86 -45.58
C LYS A 2 41.44 26.23 -44.27
N LYS A 3 40.82 25.01 -44.24
CA LYS A 3 40.24 24.07 -45.23
C LYS A 3 39.34 23.14 -44.44
N LYS A 4 38.23 22.74 -45.04
CA LYS A 4 37.35 21.65 -44.58
C LYS A 4 38.11 20.33 -44.68
N LEU A 5 37.87 19.40 -43.74
CA LEU A 5 38.04 17.97 -44.02
C LEU A 5 36.88 17.17 -43.39
N ALA A 6 36.08 16.59 -44.28
CA ALA A 6 35.04 15.64 -43.92
C ALA A 6 35.66 14.25 -43.90
N PHE A 7 35.26 13.40 -42.93
CA PHE A 7 35.55 11.98 -42.93
C PHE A 7 34.26 11.18 -43.00
N LYS A 8 34.08 10.53 -44.14
CA LYS A 8 33.06 9.50 -44.33
C LYS A 8 33.57 8.19 -43.76
N LEU A 9 32.75 7.50 -42.96
CA LEU A 9 33.00 6.13 -42.54
C LEU A 9 32.06 5.18 -43.26
N CYS A 10 32.63 4.30 -44.05
CA CYS A 10 31.96 3.24 -44.81
C CYS A 10 31.62 2.05 -43.90
N ILE A 11 30.40 1.56 -44.08
CA ILE A 11 29.89 0.31 -43.53
C ILE A 11 30.45 -0.83 -44.40
N ALA A 12 31.06 -1.83 -43.80
CA ALA A 12 31.35 -3.10 -44.45
C ALA A 12 30.67 -4.24 -43.69
N ILE A 13 29.65 -4.79 -44.33
CA ILE A 13 29.00 -6.05 -43.93
C ILE A 13 29.83 -7.18 -44.48
N ILE A 14 30.29 -8.09 -43.64
CA ILE A 14 30.88 -9.38 -44.05
C ILE A 14 29.98 -10.49 -43.54
N LEU A 15 29.20 -11.08 -44.45
CA LEU A 15 28.60 -12.41 -44.26
C LEU A 15 29.72 -13.46 -44.45
N SER A 16 29.91 -14.30 -43.46
CA SER A 16 30.62 -15.56 -43.63
C SER A 16 29.69 -16.71 -43.28
N ILE A 17 29.26 -17.40 -44.33
CA ILE A 17 28.58 -18.71 -44.25
C ILE A 17 29.70 -19.75 -44.14
N CYS A 18 29.74 -20.50 -43.05
CA CYS A 18 30.42 -21.76 -42.99
C CYS A 18 29.46 -22.87 -42.61
N VAL A 19 29.19 -23.72 -43.59
CA VAL A 19 28.56 -25.03 -43.41
C VAL A 19 29.65 -25.97 -42.98
N TYR A 20 29.46 -26.68 -41.87
CA TYR A 20 30.15 -27.95 -41.62
C TYR A 20 29.22 -28.94 -40.90
N GLU A 21 29.37 -30.17 -41.32
CA GLU A 21 28.54 -31.34 -41.07
C GLU A 21 28.68 -31.92 -39.64
N THR A 22 27.61 -32.50 -39.19
CA THR A 22 27.39 -33.68 -38.36
C THR A 22 28.51 -34.20 -37.45
N GLY A 23 28.28 -34.05 -36.15
CA GLY A 23 28.85 -34.88 -35.11
C GLY A 23 27.83 -35.00 -33.99
N ASN A 24 27.24 -36.18 -33.84
CA ASN A 24 26.26 -36.56 -32.84
C ASN A 24 26.95 -36.75 -31.49
N ASP A 25 26.81 -35.82 -30.56
CA ASP A 25 27.08 -36.08 -29.14
C ASP A 25 26.09 -35.30 -28.31
N GLY A 26 25.26 -36.09 -27.59
CA GLY A 26 24.16 -35.58 -26.75
C GLY A 26 24.68 -34.64 -25.64
N LYS A 27 24.46 -33.37 -25.87
CA LYS A 27 24.31 -32.37 -24.80
C LYS A 27 22.88 -31.89 -24.86
N GLU A 28 22.10 -32.32 -23.89
CA GLU A 28 20.83 -31.66 -23.56
C GLU A 28 21.14 -30.20 -23.30
N ASP A 29 20.81 -29.35 -24.27
CA ASP A 29 20.69 -27.91 -24.04
C ASP A 29 19.60 -27.72 -22.99
N TYR A 30 20.01 -27.56 -21.73
CA TYR A 30 19.20 -26.95 -20.72
C TYR A 30 18.86 -25.55 -21.19
N ILE A 31 17.78 -25.42 -21.94
CA ILE A 31 17.06 -24.17 -22.07
C ILE A 31 16.59 -23.89 -20.64
N MET A 32 17.35 -23.10 -19.90
CA MET A 32 16.85 -22.47 -18.69
C MET A 32 15.70 -21.55 -19.13
N ASN A 33 14.48 -22.08 -19.13
CA ASN A 33 13.28 -21.28 -19.03
C ASN A 33 13.41 -20.51 -17.71
N ASN A 34 13.94 -19.30 -17.78
CA ASN A 34 13.90 -18.32 -16.72
C ASN A 34 12.46 -17.77 -16.61
N GLU A 35 11.48 -18.62 -16.36
CA GLU A 35 10.30 -18.22 -15.63
C GLU A 35 10.79 -17.96 -14.22
N ALA A 36 11.03 -16.68 -13.93
CA ALA A 36 11.48 -16.25 -12.63
C ALA A 36 10.54 -16.82 -11.56
N ALA A 37 11.02 -17.75 -10.76
CA ALA A 37 10.23 -18.55 -9.84
C ALA A 37 9.32 -17.66 -8.99
N SER A 38 8.03 -17.96 -9.00
CA SER A 38 7.04 -17.27 -8.15
C SER A 38 7.31 -17.57 -6.68
N TYR A 39 7.07 -16.61 -5.81
CA TYR A 39 7.10 -16.84 -4.36
C TYR A 39 5.99 -17.81 -3.94
N SER A 40 6.26 -18.58 -2.90
CA SER A 40 5.36 -19.58 -2.32
C SER A 40 5.35 -19.48 -0.79
N THR A 41 4.52 -20.30 -0.14
CA THR A 41 4.49 -20.38 1.34
C THR A 41 5.83 -20.74 1.97
N ASN A 42 6.70 -21.47 1.25
CA ASN A 42 8.04 -21.87 1.72
C ASN A 42 9.12 -20.81 1.47
N SER A 43 8.80 -19.76 0.71
CA SER A 43 9.76 -18.67 0.47
C SER A 43 10.05 -17.92 1.76
N THR A 44 11.33 -17.67 2.04
CA THR A 44 11.73 -17.00 3.28
C THR A 44 11.53 -15.48 3.19
N ILE A 45 11.22 -14.83 4.31
CA ILE A 45 11.16 -13.37 4.41
C ILE A 45 12.50 -12.76 3.98
N ALA A 46 13.62 -13.35 4.41
CA ALA A 46 14.96 -12.91 4.02
C ALA A 46 15.18 -12.95 2.49
N SER A 47 14.67 -13.98 1.80
CA SER A 47 14.79 -14.07 0.33
C SER A 47 13.97 -13.00 -0.39
N VAL A 48 12.84 -12.57 0.18
CA VAL A 48 12.06 -11.43 -0.33
C VAL A 48 12.84 -10.14 -0.14
N ILE A 49 13.28 -9.86 1.08
CA ILE A 49 13.97 -8.60 1.42
C ILE A 49 15.24 -8.42 0.57
N SER A 50 16.00 -9.49 0.33
CA SER A 50 17.26 -9.45 -0.42
C SER A 50 17.11 -9.58 -1.93
N HIS A 51 15.88 -9.75 -2.46
CA HIS A 51 15.69 -9.94 -3.89
C HIS A 51 16.08 -8.67 -4.67
N PRO A 52 16.82 -8.79 -5.79
CA PRO A 52 17.27 -7.61 -6.56
C PRO A 52 16.15 -6.67 -6.98
N SER A 53 14.94 -7.18 -7.27
CA SER A 53 13.77 -6.35 -7.59
C SER A 53 13.29 -5.48 -6.42
N PHE A 54 13.68 -5.77 -5.18
CA PHE A 54 13.21 -5.10 -3.97
C PHE A 54 14.33 -4.48 -3.13
N LYS A 55 15.58 -4.49 -3.62
CA LYS A 55 16.79 -4.12 -2.85
C LYS A 55 16.69 -2.81 -2.07
N ASP A 56 15.95 -1.83 -2.61
CA ASP A 56 15.88 -0.48 -2.03
C ASP A 56 14.75 -0.36 -0.99
N TYR A 57 13.72 -1.23 -1.03
CA TYR A 57 12.52 -1.12 -0.22
C TYR A 57 11.98 -2.45 0.35
N GLY A 58 12.59 -3.59 0.01
CA GLY A 58 12.13 -4.91 0.46
C GLY A 58 11.98 -5.03 1.98
N ARG A 59 12.89 -4.38 2.74
CA ARG A 59 12.82 -4.31 4.21
C ARG A 59 11.55 -3.61 4.72
N LEU A 60 10.98 -2.69 3.95
CA LEU A 60 9.78 -1.92 4.33
C LEU A 60 8.48 -2.70 4.13
N MET A 61 8.51 -3.87 3.50
CA MET A 61 7.34 -4.73 3.33
C MET A 61 6.93 -5.42 4.63
N PHE A 62 7.84 -5.48 5.61
CA PHE A 62 7.67 -6.14 6.91
C PHE A 62 7.99 -5.16 8.04
N PRO A 63 7.53 -5.42 9.29
CA PRO A 63 7.96 -4.60 10.42
C PRO A 63 9.49 -4.55 10.49
N LEU A 64 10.04 -3.36 10.71
CA LEU A 64 11.49 -3.15 10.71
C LEU A 64 12.19 -3.85 11.86
N GLU A 65 11.50 -3.97 12.98
CA GLU A 65 12.03 -4.58 14.19
C GLU A 65 11.48 -6.00 14.33
N SER A 66 12.37 -6.99 14.40
CA SER A 66 12.04 -8.41 14.42
C SER A 66 11.17 -8.85 15.61
N GLN A 67 11.11 -8.05 16.67
CA GLN A 67 10.24 -8.32 17.82
C GLN A 67 8.74 -8.20 17.51
N TYR A 68 8.36 -7.55 16.42
CA TYR A 68 6.95 -7.33 16.03
C TYR A 68 6.40 -8.38 15.07
N TYR A 69 7.24 -9.30 14.62
CA TYR A 69 6.76 -10.43 13.82
C TYR A 69 7.48 -11.73 14.19
N SER A 70 6.86 -12.84 13.86
CA SER A 70 7.41 -14.17 13.99
C SER A 70 7.17 -14.97 12.72
N GLY A 71 7.83 -16.12 12.63
CA GLY A 71 7.89 -16.88 11.39
C GLY A 71 9.04 -16.40 10.50
N ASN A 72 9.56 -17.31 9.67
CA ASN A 72 10.67 -17.03 8.76
C ASN A 72 10.31 -17.23 7.29
N THR A 73 9.08 -17.69 7.01
CA THR A 73 8.54 -17.88 5.65
C THR A 73 7.25 -17.10 5.45
N LEU A 74 6.87 -16.87 4.19
CA LEU A 74 5.61 -16.21 3.85
C LEU A 74 4.38 -17.00 4.33
N GLY A 75 4.53 -18.34 4.50
CA GLY A 75 3.46 -19.21 4.93
C GLY A 75 3.22 -19.25 6.44
N ASN A 76 4.18 -18.79 7.24
CA ASN A 76 4.09 -18.81 8.71
C ASN A 76 4.31 -17.43 9.35
N LEU A 77 4.16 -16.36 8.57
CA LEU A 77 4.28 -14.99 9.03
C LEU A 77 3.15 -14.66 10.02
N SER A 78 3.51 -14.12 11.16
CA SER A 78 2.57 -13.65 12.18
C SER A 78 3.07 -12.34 12.77
N PHE A 79 2.16 -11.41 13.06
CA PHE A 79 2.49 -10.11 13.65
C PHE A 79 2.01 -10.03 15.11
N THR A 80 2.71 -9.26 15.91
CA THR A 80 2.25 -8.87 17.25
C THR A 80 0.87 -8.21 17.11
N TRP A 81 -0.12 -8.71 17.87
CA TRP A 81 -1.55 -8.34 17.85
C TRP A 81 -2.36 -8.83 16.65
N TYR A 82 -1.73 -9.35 15.59
CA TYR A 82 -2.39 -9.91 14.41
C TYR A 82 -1.90 -11.34 14.20
N ASN A 83 -2.56 -12.28 14.84
CA ASN A 83 -2.07 -13.67 14.93
C ASN A 83 -2.05 -14.43 13.59
N ASN A 84 -2.79 -13.98 12.59
CA ASN A 84 -2.91 -14.69 11.32
C ASN A 84 -2.78 -13.71 10.14
N VAL A 85 -1.58 -13.57 9.61
CA VAL A 85 -1.40 -12.96 8.29
C VAL A 85 -1.79 -14.00 7.25
N ASP A 86 -2.71 -13.67 6.34
CA ASP A 86 -3.15 -14.58 5.28
C ASP A 86 -1.97 -14.92 4.35
N PRO A 87 -1.50 -16.19 4.34
CA PRO A 87 -0.33 -16.57 3.56
C PRO A 87 -0.59 -16.48 2.05
N ASN A 88 -1.80 -16.78 1.58
CA ASN A 88 -2.13 -16.71 0.17
C ASN A 88 -2.13 -15.25 -0.31
N LYS A 89 -2.71 -14.37 0.49
CA LYS A 89 -2.72 -12.93 0.20
C LYS A 89 -1.30 -12.34 0.25
N THR A 90 -0.48 -12.76 1.21
CA THR A 90 0.94 -12.37 1.31
C THR A 90 1.70 -12.76 0.04
N ILE A 91 1.55 -13.99 -0.43
CA ILE A 91 2.19 -14.48 -1.66
C ILE A 91 1.68 -13.70 -2.88
N GLU A 92 0.38 -13.47 -2.98
CA GLU A 92 -0.22 -12.69 -4.06
C GLU A 92 0.40 -11.27 -4.14
N ILE A 93 0.53 -10.60 -3.00
CA ILE A 93 1.12 -9.26 -2.90
C ILE A 93 2.58 -9.26 -3.34
N ILE A 94 3.40 -10.17 -2.81
CA ILE A 94 4.83 -10.23 -3.16
C ILE A 94 5.03 -10.56 -4.65
N ASN A 95 4.25 -11.49 -5.20
CA ASN A 95 4.28 -11.79 -6.63
C ASN A 95 3.79 -10.61 -7.49
N TYR A 96 2.77 -9.87 -7.04
CA TYR A 96 2.32 -8.64 -7.68
C TYR A 96 3.47 -7.61 -7.77
N PHE A 97 4.18 -7.39 -6.68
CA PHE A 97 5.32 -6.46 -6.64
C PHE A 97 6.44 -6.92 -7.58
N LYS A 98 6.82 -8.20 -7.49
CA LYS A 98 7.87 -8.78 -8.34
C LYS A 98 7.56 -8.61 -9.82
N GLN A 99 6.37 -9.05 -10.25
CA GLN A 99 5.94 -8.96 -11.65
C GLN A 99 5.88 -7.52 -12.17
N ASN A 100 5.44 -6.57 -11.34
CA ASN A 100 5.39 -5.17 -11.75
C ASN A 100 6.80 -4.58 -11.88
N THR A 101 7.70 -4.86 -10.95
CA THR A 101 9.09 -4.40 -11.02
C THR A 101 9.81 -4.99 -12.23
N GLU A 102 9.62 -6.27 -12.52
CA GLU A 102 10.20 -6.95 -13.70
C GLU A 102 9.66 -6.39 -15.02
N LYS A 103 8.43 -5.87 -15.04
CA LYS A 103 7.86 -5.14 -16.19
C LYS A 103 8.35 -3.68 -16.28
N GLY A 104 9.23 -3.23 -15.38
CA GLY A 104 9.72 -1.86 -15.32
C GLY A 104 8.76 -0.86 -14.66
N ASN A 105 7.69 -1.32 -14.01
CA ASN A 105 6.79 -0.44 -13.27
C ASN A 105 7.40 -0.06 -11.93
N THR A 106 7.40 1.23 -11.60
CA THR A 106 7.75 1.70 -10.27
C THR A 106 6.62 1.35 -9.30
N ILE A 107 6.91 0.58 -8.25
CA ILE A 107 5.94 0.17 -7.22
C ILE A 107 6.19 0.81 -5.86
N PHE A 108 7.33 1.45 -5.68
CA PHE A 108 7.67 2.14 -4.44
C PHE A 108 8.17 3.56 -4.75
N TYR A 109 7.70 4.51 -3.97
CA TYR A 109 8.05 5.92 -4.07
C TYR A 109 8.53 6.45 -2.72
N ASP A 110 9.71 7.03 -2.72
CA ASP A 110 10.19 7.85 -1.62
C ASP A 110 9.36 9.13 -1.55
N ILE A 111 8.85 9.46 -0.36
CA ILE A 111 8.11 10.71 -0.13
C ILE A 111 8.98 11.82 0.43
N TYR A 112 10.19 11.52 0.84
CA TYR A 112 11.19 12.48 1.32
C TYR A 112 12.42 12.50 0.43
N SER A 113 12.98 13.68 0.21
CA SER A 113 14.21 13.86 -0.55
C SER A 113 15.45 13.32 0.20
N SER A 114 16.54 13.11 -0.52
CA SER A 114 17.82 12.69 0.09
C SER A 114 18.28 13.66 1.18
N LYS A 115 18.12 14.97 0.96
CA LYS A 115 18.46 16.00 1.96
C LYS A 115 17.63 15.85 3.23
N GLU A 116 16.31 15.67 3.12
CA GLU A 116 15.44 15.47 4.28
C GLU A 116 15.78 14.19 5.06
N LYS A 117 16.26 13.15 4.36
CA LYS A 117 16.73 11.89 4.98
C LYS A 117 18.11 12.02 5.62
N GLU A 118 18.96 12.93 5.13
CA GLU A 118 20.23 13.27 5.77
C GLU A 118 20.01 14.07 7.07
N GLU A 119 19.04 14.99 7.06
CA GLU A 119 18.66 15.79 8.23
C GLU A 119 17.91 14.96 9.29
N ASP A 120 17.11 14.00 8.86
CA ASP A 120 16.39 13.06 9.73
C ASP A 120 16.44 11.63 9.15
N PRO A 121 17.42 10.82 9.59
CA PRO A 121 17.59 9.45 9.08
C PRO A 121 16.38 8.53 9.29
N THR A 122 15.46 8.83 10.21
CA THR A 122 14.24 8.03 10.40
C THR A 122 13.33 8.07 9.17
N LYS A 123 13.41 9.11 8.35
CA LYS A 123 12.69 9.27 7.09
C LYS A 123 13.08 8.25 6.02
N GLN A 124 14.16 7.47 6.23
CA GLN A 124 14.49 6.31 5.38
C GLN A 124 13.53 5.13 5.59
N ASN A 125 12.74 5.16 6.66
CA ASN A 125 11.84 4.09 7.07
C ASN A 125 10.39 4.36 6.65
N THR A 126 10.17 5.18 5.63
CA THR A 126 8.84 5.53 5.13
C THR A 126 8.81 5.57 3.61
N GLY A 127 7.61 5.51 3.03
CA GLY A 127 7.39 5.61 1.60
C GLY A 127 6.03 5.02 1.20
N LEU A 128 5.73 5.11 -0.08
CA LEU A 128 4.46 4.67 -0.66
C LEU A 128 4.66 3.47 -1.57
N PHE A 129 3.97 2.38 -1.29
CA PHE A 129 3.77 1.29 -2.23
C PHE A 129 2.55 1.57 -3.10
N PHE A 130 2.69 1.44 -4.42
CA PHE A 130 1.65 1.75 -5.37
C PHE A 130 1.06 0.48 -6.01
N PHE A 131 -0.21 0.27 -5.79
CA PHE A 131 -1.05 -0.73 -6.44
C PHE A 131 -1.88 -0.04 -7.52
N ARG A 132 -1.50 -0.23 -8.78
CA ARG A 132 -2.09 0.49 -9.91
C ARG A 132 -3.46 -0.05 -10.27
N GLY A 133 -4.43 0.85 -10.39
CA GLY A 133 -5.73 0.64 -11.01
C GLY A 133 -5.73 1.07 -12.48
N LYS A 134 -6.83 1.65 -12.92
CA LYS A 134 -6.92 2.28 -14.24
C LYS A 134 -6.17 3.61 -14.27
N SER A 135 -5.58 3.92 -15.42
CA SER A 135 -4.89 5.21 -15.62
C SER A 135 -5.86 6.38 -15.43
N ASN A 136 -5.43 7.40 -14.70
CA ASN A 136 -6.20 8.60 -14.39
C ASN A 136 -7.49 8.35 -13.58
N GLU A 137 -7.58 7.19 -12.92
CA GLU A 137 -8.66 6.93 -11.96
C GLU A 137 -8.31 7.50 -10.57
N LYS A 138 -9.33 7.73 -9.75
CA LYS A 138 -9.22 8.23 -8.38
C LYS A 138 -8.33 7.31 -7.54
N PHE A 139 -7.86 7.81 -6.38
CA PHE A 139 -6.97 7.04 -5.55
C PHE A 139 -7.42 6.93 -4.09
N ALA A 140 -6.97 5.84 -3.46
CA ALA A 140 -7.05 5.59 -2.03
C ALA A 140 -5.65 5.54 -1.41
N ILE A 141 -5.50 5.98 -0.15
CA ILE A 141 -4.29 5.72 0.64
C ILE A 141 -4.68 4.80 1.80
N CYS A 142 -4.09 3.62 1.84
CA CYS A 142 -4.30 2.60 2.87
C CYS A 142 -3.20 2.68 3.94
N ASN A 143 -3.60 2.78 5.20
CA ASN A 143 -2.73 2.91 6.35
C ASN A 143 -2.92 1.70 7.27
N ALA A 144 -1.86 0.96 7.51
CA ALA A 144 -1.93 -0.23 8.36
C ALA A 144 -2.03 0.11 9.84
N GLY A 145 -2.57 -0.82 10.63
CA GLY A 145 -2.46 -0.79 12.08
C GLY A 145 -1.08 -1.15 12.59
N GLY A 146 -0.97 -1.41 13.89
CA GLY A 146 0.26 -1.71 14.61
C GLY A 146 0.51 -0.79 15.79
N GLY A 147 -0.55 -0.11 16.29
CA GLY A 147 -0.53 0.69 17.52
C GLY A 147 0.40 1.89 17.51
N PHE A 148 0.77 2.43 16.34
CA PHE A 148 1.82 3.42 16.14
C PHE A 148 3.21 2.96 16.61
N THR A 149 3.41 1.67 16.77
CA THR A 149 4.68 1.06 17.22
C THR A 149 5.41 0.42 16.05
N TYR A 150 4.64 -0.19 15.13
CA TYR A 150 5.13 -0.74 13.87
C TYR A 150 4.04 -0.63 12.80
N VAL A 151 4.35 -0.99 11.55
CA VAL A 151 3.39 -0.97 10.44
C VAL A 151 3.07 -2.39 9.99
N ALA A 152 1.83 -2.83 10.20
CA ALA A 152 1.36 -4.18 9.85
C ALA A 152 0.94 -4.27 8.36
N ALA A 153 1.77 -3.80 7.42
CA ALA A 153 1.38 -3.58 6.03
C ALA A 153 0.85 -4.84 5.34
N MET A 154 1.50 -5.99 5.53
CA MET A 154 1.09 -7.28 4.94
C MET A 154 -0.25 -7.79 5.45
N HIS A 155 -0.73 -7.29 6.59
CA HIS A 155 -2.01 -7.69 7.17
C HIS A 155 -3.13 -6.71 6.81
N ASP A 156 -2.87 -5.41 6.91
CA ASP A 156 -3.89 -4.35 6.78
C ASP A 156 -3.82 -3.63 5.42
N SER A 157 -2.78 -2.80 5.19
CA SER A 157 -2.80 -1.85 4.07
C SER A 157 -2.53 -2.47 2.70
N PHE A 158 -1.61 -3.40 2.57
CA PHE A 158 -1.32 -4.03 1.28
C PHE A 158 -2.49 -4.87 0.74
N PRO A 159 -3.15 -5.72 1.57
CA PRO A 159 -4.34 -6.43 1.13
C PRO A 159 -5.46 -5.50 0.68
N GLN A 160 -5.75 -4.44 1.44
CA GLN A 160 -6.76 -3.45 1.08
C GLN A 160 -6.41 -2.75 -0.24
N ALA A 161 -5.18 -2.24 -0.38
CA ALA A 161 -4.72 -1.55 -1.58
C ALA A 161 -4.77 -2.46 -2.83
N LEU A 162 -4.40 -3.73 -2.70
CA LEU A 162 -4.49 -4.70 -3.79
C LEU A 162 -5.95 -4.91 -4.21
N GLU A 163 -6.88 -5.11 -3.28
CA GLU A 163 -8.29 -5.32 -3.62
C GLU A 163 -8.94 -4.06 -4.22
N ILE A 164 -8.60 -2.86 -3.73
CA ILE A 164 -9.04 -1.59 -4.32
C ILE A 164 -8.51 -1.47 -5.76
N SER A 165 -7.25 -1.83 -6.00
CA SER A 165 -6.66 -1.75 -7.34
C SER A 165 -7.32 -2.70 -8.34
N LYS A 166 -7.72 -3.90 -7.91
CA LYS A 166 -8.49 -4.85 -8.74
C LYS A 166 -9.86 -4.31 -9.15
N LYS A 167 -10.44 -3.39 -8.37
CA LYS A 167 -11.68 -2.69 -8.73
C LYS A 167 -11.48 -1.55 -9.72
N GLY A 168 -10.23 -1.23 -10.04
CA GLY A 168 -9.86 -0.24 -11.03
C GLY A 168 -9.42 1.11 -10.44
N TYR A 169 -9.54 1.34 -9.16
CA TYR A 169 -9.03 2.53 -8.49
C TYR A 169 -7.53 2.42 -8.24
N ASN A 170 -6.82 3.53 -8.25
CA ASN A 170 -5.44 3.55 -7.83
C ASN A 170 -5.37 3.45 -6.30
N ALA A 171 -4.44 2.68 -5.77
CA ALA A 171 -4.30 2.56 -4.33
C ALA A 171 -2.83 2.66 -3.91
N PHE A 172 -2.59 3.41 -2.85
CA PHE A 172 -1.28 3.52 -2.23
C PHE A 172 -1.34 2.92 -0.83
N ALA A 173 -0.29 2.25 -0.42
CA ALA A 173 -0.12 1.81 0.95
C ALA A 173 1.08 2.55 1.56
N LEU A 174 0.82 3.30 2.61
CA LEU A 174 1.85 4.07 3.31
C LEU A 174 2.57 3.20 4.33
N ILE A 175 3.89 3.20 4.24
CA ILE A 175 4.76 2.83 5.35
C ILE A 175 5.11 4.13 6.07
N TYR A 176 4.67 4.26 7.30
CA TYR A 176 4.86 5.45 8.12
C TYR A 176 5.82 5.18 9.27
N ARG A 177 6.45 6.22 9.78
CA ARG A 177 7.30 6.13 10.97
C ARG A 177 6.44 5.91 12.23
N PRO A 178 6.89 5.11 13.19
CA PRO A 178 6.20 4.97 14.47
C PRO A 178 5.93 6.31 15.15
N GLU A 179 5.01 6.31 16.15
CA GLU A 179 4.45 7.45 16.84
C GLU A 179 3.33 8.19 16.08
N ALA A 180 2.28 8.57 16.80
CA ALA A 180 1.04 9.06 16.21
C ALA A 180 1.19 10.37 15.44
N GLN A 181 1.94 11.33 15.99
CA GLN A 181 2.17 12.63 15.34
C GLN A 181 3.00 12.45 14.08
N THR A 182 4.12 11.76 14.17
CA THR A 182 5.02 11.48 13.06
C THR A 182 4.34 10.69 11.94
N ALA A 183 3.51 9.72 12.31
CA ALA A 183 2.72 8.94 11.35
C ALA A 183 1.72 9.83 10.57
N CYS A 184 1.07 10.79 11.24
CA CYS A 184 0.20 11.76 10.58
C CYS A 184 0.98 12.74 9.68
N GLU A 185 2.18 13.14 10.07
CA GLU A 185 3.08 13.95 9.24
C GLU A 185 3.48 13.20 7.97
N ASP A 186 3.82 11.90 8.09
CA ASP A 186 4.13 11.05 6.93
C ASP A 186 2.91 10.88 6.00
N LEU A 187 1.70 10.73 6.55
CA LEU A 187 0.48 10.65 5.75
C LEU A 187 0.17 11.99 5.05
N ALA A 188 0.35 13.12 5.73
CA ALA A 188 0.20 14.44 5.14
C ALA A 188 1.22 14.68 4.01
N ARG A 189 2.48 14.25 4.22
CA ARG A 189 3.53 14.28 3.20
C ARG A 189 3.20 13.38 2.01
N ALA A 190 2.65 12.18 2.25
CA ALA A 190 2.22 11.26 1.21
C ALA A 190 1.10 11.86 0.34
N ILE A 191 0.11 12.49 0.95
CA ILE A 191 -0.96 13.19 0.22
C ILE A 191 -0.34 14.30 -0.66
N THR A 192 0.49 15.17 -0.08
CA THR A 192 1.21 16.22 -0.81
C THR A 192 2.01 15.65 -2.00
N PHE A 193 2.77 14.57 -1.77
CA PHE A 193 3.55 13.90 -2.82
C PHE A 193 2.67 13.42 -3.98
N ILE A 194 1.55 12.78 -3.69
CA ILE A 194 0.65 12.26 -4.73
C ILE A 194 0.04 13.41 -5.54
N PHE A 195 -0.40 14.49 -4.89
CA PHE A 195 -0.95 15.66 -5.58
C PHE A 195 0.08 16.34 -6.47
N GLN A 196 1.31 16.52 -5.99
CA GLN A 196 2.40 17.13 -6.76
C GLN A 196 2.88 16.29 -7.94
N ASN A 197 2.67 14.98 -7.90
CA ASN A 197 3.11 14.03 -8.93
C ASN A 197 1.93 13.34 -9.66
N ALA A 198 0.72 13.87 -9.58
CA ALA A 198 -0.50 13.22 -10.06
C ALA A 198 -0.43 12.84 -11.55
N GLU A 199 0.10 13.73 -12.39
CA GLU A 199 0.27 13.50 -13.83
C GLU A 199 1.24 12.34 -14.09
N GLN A 200 2.40 12.32 -13.44
CA GLN A 200 3.40 11.26 -13.56
C GLN A 200 2.87 9.92 -13.04
N LEU A 201 2.14 9.95 -11.94
CA LEU A 201 1.51 8.77 -11.33
C LEU A 201 0.30 8.30 -12.14
N LYS A 202 -0.25 9.16 -13.01
CA LYS A 202 -1.50 8.94 -13.74
C LYS A 202 -2.66 8.65 -12.82
N VAL A 203 -2.86 9.50 -11.82
CA VAL A 203 -3.96 9.44 -10.86
C VAL A 203 -4.80 10.71 -10.89
N ASN A 204 -6.11 10.56 -10.68
CA ASN A 204 -7.01 11.68 -10.45
C ASN A 204 -7.02 12.02 -8.95
N THR A 205 -6.79 13.28 -8.61
CA THR A 205 -6.75 13.77 -7.24
C THR A 205 -8.10 14.23 -6.69
N GLU A 206 -9.14 14.24 -7.52
CA GLU A 206 -10.49 14.54 -7.07
C GLU A 206 -11.06 13.36 -6.28
N ASP A 207 -11.80 13.66 -5.24
CA ASP A 207 -12.55 12.68 -4.43
C ASP A 207 -11.72 11.49 -3.92
N TYR A 208 -10.43 11.71 -3.61
CA TYR A 208 -9.60 10.67 -3.02
C TYR A 208 -10.11 10.22 -1.65
N SER A 209 -9.70 9.04 -1.20
CA SER A 209 -10.10 8.50 0.10
C SER A 209 -8.91 8.07 0.96
N LEU A 210 -9.10 8.08 2.28
CA LEU A 210 -8.13 7.57 3.25
C LEU A 210 -8.72 6.36 3.97
N TRP A 211 -7.95 5.28 4.00
CA TRP A 211 -8.33 3.99 4.57
C TRP A 211 -7.39 3.60 5.68
N GLY A 212 -7.87 2.85 6.66
CA GLY A 212 -6.96 2.26 7.62
C GLY A 212 -7.60 1.37 8.66
N GLY A 213 -6.80 0.41 9.16
CA GLY A 213 -7.13 -0.44 10.29
C GLY A 213 -6.50 0.09 11.59
N SER A 214 -7.20 0.02 12.73
CA SER A 214 -6.67 0.33 14.05
C SER A 214 -5.97 1.71 14.10
N ALA A 215 -4.68 1.77 14.38
CA ALA A 215 -3.88 3.00 14.37
C ALA A 215 -3.93 3.71 13.01
N GLY A 216 -3.87 2.98 11.90
CA GLY A 216 -3.98 3.53 10.54
C GLY A 216 -5.33 4.19 10.27
N GLY A 217 -6.42 3.61 10.78
CA GLY A 217 -7.76 4.22 10.71
C GLY A 217 -7.86 5.50 11.54
N ARG A 218 -7.12 5.59 12.66
CA ARG A 218 -7.04 6.82 13.45
C ARG A 218 -6.32 7.93 12.70
N MET A 219 -5.20 7.63 12.01
CA MET A 219 -4.51 8.58 11.13
C MET A 219 -5.45 9.08 10.02
N ALA A 220 -6.13 8.16 9.34
CA ALA A 220 -7.08 8.49 8.28
C ALA A 220 -8.18 9.45 8.79
N ALA A 221 -8.76 9.17 9.95
CA ALA A 221 -9.78 10.01 10.55
C ALA A 221 -9.25 11.41 10.93
N TRP A 222 -8.07 11.50 11.55
CA TRP A 222 -7.48 12.79 11.90
C TRP A 222 -7.17 13.64 10.67
N LEU A 223 -6.60 13.07 9.61
CA LEU A 223 -6.36 13.80 8.35
C LEU A 223 -7.69 14.22 7.69
N GLY A 224 -8.73 13.39 7.79
CA GLY A 224 -10.08 13.72 7.33
C GLY A 224 -10.70 14.88 8.09
N THR A 225 -10.44 14.98 9.40
CA THR A 225 -10.98 16.07 10.26
C THR A 225 -10.18 17.36 10.12
N TYR A 226 -8.86 17.29 10.19
CA TYR A 226 -7.99 18.46 10.32
C TYR A 226 -7.35 18.88 9.00
N GLY A 227 -7.28 17.99 8.01
CA GLY A 227 -6.60 18.21 6.73
C GLY A 227 -5.07 18.02 6.83
N SER A 228 -4.43 17.88 5.67
CA SER A 228 -2.97 17.64 5.58
C SER A 228 -2.14 18.80 6.13
N ALA A 229 -2.59 20.04 5.95
CA ALA A 229 -1.87 21.24 6.46
C ALA A 229 -1.69 21.24 7.98
N ALA A 230 -2.60 20.62 8.74
CA ALA A 230 -2.48 20.51 10.20
C ALA A 230 -1.30 19.64 10.64
N PHE A 231 -0.78 18.82 9.74
CA PHE A 231 0.33 17.89 9.97
C PHE A 231 1.54 18.19 9.06
N GLY A 232 1.69 19.45 8.64
CA GLY A 232 2.86 19.89 7.87
C GLY A 232 2.84 19.58 6.37
N GLY A 233 1.73 19.06 5.83
CA GLY A 233 1.52 18.92 4.40
C GLY A 233 0.98 20.20 3.75
N ASP A 234 0.76 20.16 2.45
CA ASP A 234 0.14 21.28 1.72
C ASP A 234 -1.34 21.44 2.11
N ASN A 235 -1.87 22.66 1.90
CA ASN A 235 -3.30 22.93 2.10
C ASN A 235 -4.11 22.41 0.91
N LEU A 236 -4.41 21.12 0.93
CA LEU A 236 -5.07 20.36 -0.12
C LEU A 236 -6.55 20.09 0.23
N PRO A 237 -7.38 19.73 -0.76
CA PRO A 237 -8.73 19.25 -0.51
C PRO A 237 -8.74 18.10 0.50
N ARG A 238 -9.80 18.02 1.30
CA ARG A 238 -9.99 16.87 2.20
C ARG A 238 -10.42 15.64 1.41
N PRO A 239 -10.16 14.42 1.93
CA PRO A 239 -10.67 13.21 1.31
C PRO A 239 -12.20 13.23 1.27
N SER A 240 -12.78 12.67 0.19
CA SER A 240 -14.23 12.54 0.05
C SER A 240 -14.82 11.48 0.98
N ALA A 241 -14.01 10.49 1.38
CA ALA A 241 -14.41 9.46 2.33
C ALA A 241 -13.23 9.02 3.21
N ILE A 242 -13.56 8.65 4.45
CA ILE A 242 -12.69 7.98 5.41
C ILE A 242 -13.24 6.58 5.65
N ILE A 243 -12.39 5.57 5.49
CA ILE A 243 -12.73 4.18 5.74
C ILE A 243 -11.92 3.68 6.93
N THR A 244 -12.59 3.37 8.03
CA THR A 244 -11.95 2.91 9.27
C THR A 244 -12.36 1.49 9.62
N GLN A 245 -11.39 0.66 9.94
CA GLN A 245 -11.60 -0.71 10.34
C GLN A 245 -11.09 -0.90 11.78
N TYR A 246 -11.92 -1.44 12.66
CA TYR A 246 -11.62 -1.67 14.09
C TYR A 246 -10.84 -0.51 14.76
N THR A 247 -11.32 0.70 14.57
CA THR A 247 -10.64 1.90 15.05
C THR A 247 -11.40 2.56 16.19
N GLY A 248 -10.89 2.43 17.41
CA GLY A 248 -11.41 3.13 18.58
C GLY A 248 -11.07 4.62 18.53
N LEU A 249 -12.05 5.47 18.23
CA LEU A 249 -11.94 6.92 18.20
C LEU A 249 -13.19 7.52 18.85
N ASN A 250 -13.02 8.55 19.69
CA ASN A 250 -14.12 9.21 20.38
C ASN A 250 -14.38 10.63 19.86
N GLU A 251 -13.37 11.29 19.32
CA GLU A 251 -13.44 12.64 18.79
C GLU A 251 -14.33 12.65 17.56
N PHE A 252 -15.12 13.69 17.42
CA PHE A 252 -15.98 13.93 16.27
C PHE A 252 -16.17 15.43 16.05
N SER A 253 -16.39 15.83 14.81
CA SER A 253 -16.56 17.21 14.40
C SER A 253 -17.46 17.29 13.16
N LYS A 254 -18.18 18.39 12.97
CA LYS A 254 -18.87 18.69 11.71
C LYS A 254 -17.92 18.80 10.50
N ASN A 255 -16.62 18.89 10.78
CA ASN A 255 -15.59 18.96 9.76
C ASN A 255 -15.04 17.57 9.39
N ASP A 256 -15.48 16.49 10.02
CA ASP A 256 -15.09 15.15 9.62
C ASP A 256 -15.55 14.87 8.19
N SER A 257 -14.72 14.16 7.43
CA SER A 257 -15.17 13.64 6.13
C SER A 257 -16.19 12.52 6.33
N PRO A 258 -17.05 12.24 5.33
CA PRO A 258 -17.93 11.08 5.32
C PRO A 258 -17.18 9.81 5.74
N THR A 259 -17.76 9.03 6.65
CA THR A 259 -17.02 7.96 7.34
C THR A 259 -17.76 6.62 7.27
N TYR A 260 -17.12 5.64 6.62
CA TYR A 260 -17.45 4.23 6.76
C TYR A 260 -16.64 3.62 7.91
N ALA A 261 -17.27 2.77 8.71
CA ALA A 261 -16.56 2.05 9.76
C ALA A 261 -17.06 0.61 9.88
N CYS A 262 -16.13 -0.32 10.17
CA CYS A 262 -16.47 -1.69 10.51
C CYS A 262 -15.63 -2.21 11.67
N VAL A 263 -16.21 -3.16 12.45
CA VAL A 263 -15.58 -3.70 13.65
C VAL A 263 -16.21 -5.07 14.01
N GLY A 264 -15.48 -5.90 14.73
CA GLY A 264 -16.03 -7.11 15.34
C GLY A 264 -16.73 -6.84 16.67
N ASP A 265 -17.79 -7.58 17.00
CA ASP A 265 -18.50 -7.43 18.27
C ASP A 265 -17.70 -7.96 19.48
N LYS A 266 -16.67 -8.78 19.23
CA LYS A 266 -15.71 -9.29 20.23
C LYS A 266 -14.38 -8.56 20.22
N ASP A 267 -14.32 -7.38 19.58
CA ASP A 267 -13.12 -6.54 19.62
C ASP A 267 -12.90 -6.00 21.03
N GLY A 268 -11.79 -6.39 21.66
CA GLY A 268 -11.40 -5.98 23.01
C GLY A 268 -10.58 -4.68 23.05
N ILE A 269 -10.23 -4.11 21.89
CA ILE A 269 -9.41 -2.89 21.73
C ILE A 269 -10.29 -1.75 21.24
N ALA A 270 -10.99 -1.94 20.10
CA ALA A 270 -11.91 -0.97 19.52
C ALA A 270 -13.34 -1.37 19.89
N TYR A 271 -13.83 -0.85 20.99
CA TYR A 271 -15.15 -1.20 21.49
C TYR A 271 -16.26 -0.69 20.57
N TRP A 272 -16.96 -1.61 19.90
CA TRP A 272 -17.91 -1.30 18.82
C TRP A 272 -19.02 -0.32 19.22
N LYS A 273 -19.53 -0.36 20.46
CA LYS A 273 -20.58 0.57 20.93
C LYS A 273 -20.09 2.01 20.94
N ARG A 274 -18.82 2.26 21.29
CA ARG A 274 -18.24 3.61 21.24
C ARG A 274 -18.07 4.08 19.80
N MET A 275 -17.69 3.18 18.89
CA MET A 275 -17.60 3.50 17.46
C MET A 275 -18.99 3.86 16.92
N GLN A 276 -20.02 3.07 17.24
CA GLN A 276 -21.41 3.36 16.85
C GLN A 276 -21.88 4.72 17.39
N GLU A 277 -21.60 5.01 18.67
CA GLU A 277 -21.96 6.29 19.29
C GLU A 277 -21.29 7.48 18.58
N ARG A 278 -19.99 7.36 18.23
CA ARG A 278 -19.29 8.38 17.44
C ARG A 278 -19.96 8.59 16.07
N LEU A 279 -20.25 7.52 15.34
CA LEU A 279 -20.88 7.64 14.02
C LEU A 279 -22.29 8.21 14.08
N ASN A 280 -23.08 7.85 15.09
CA ASN A 280 -24.40 8.46 15.32
C ASN A 280 -24.28 9.97 15.57
N ARG A 281 -23.26 10.42 16.30
CA ARG A 281 -22.98 11.85 16.52
C ARG A 281 -22.57 12.55 15.24
N LEU A 282 -21.70 11.94 14.42
CA LEU A 282 -21.32 12.47 13.11
C LEU A 282 -22.56 12.64 12.21
N ASN A 283 -23.40 11.62 12.15
CA ASN A 283 -24.64 11.66 11.37
C ASN A 283 -25.57 12.80 11.85
N SER A 284 -25.68 13.01 13.16
CA SER A 284 -26.48 14.13 13.73
C SER A 284 -25.92 15.52 13.37
N LEU A 285 -24.64 15.61 12.99
CA LEU A 285 -24.00 16.82 12.49
C LEU A 285 -24.07 16.98 10.97
N GLY A 286 -24.75 16.05 10.27
CA GLY A 286 -24.89 16.05 8.81
C GLY A 286 -23.72 15.43 8.06
N VAL A 287 -22.82 14.73 8.74
CA VAL A 287 -21.74 13.95 8.11
C VAL A 287 -22.29 12.56 7.75
N ASP A 288 -22.20 12.17 6.49
CA ASP A 288 -22.67 10.85 6.04
C ASP A 288 -21.85 9.73 6.69
N THR A 289 -22.51 8.69 7.17
CA THR A 289 -21.84 7.58 7.87
C THR A 289 -22.49 6.25 7.54
N GLU A 290 -21.63 5.19 7.50
CA GLU A 290 -22.06 3.80 7.39
C GLU A 290 -21.31 2.95 8.42
N PHE A 291 -22.01 2.01 9.08
CA PHE A 291 -21.42 1.24 10.17
C PHE A 291 -21.80 -0.23 10.13
N HIS A 292 -20.81 -1.11 10.17
CA HIS A 292 -20.98 -2.55 10.19
C HIS A 292 -20.34 -3.19 11.42
N VAL A 293 -21.09 -4.06 12.08
CA VAL A 293 -20.61 -4.85 13.23
C VAL A 293 -20.67 -6.32 12.86
N TYR A 294 -19.54 -7.00 12.92
CA TYR A 294 -19.41 -8.41 12.53
C TYR A 294 -19.39 -9.32 13.77
N GLU A 295 -20.36 -10.24 13.82
CA GLU A 295 -20.53 -11.15 14.94
C GLU A 295 -19.33 -12.09 15.11
N GLY A 296 -18.88 -12.28 16.35
CA GLY A 296 -17.80 -13.20 16.71
C GLY A 296 -16.39 -12.71 16.42
N LEU A 297 -16.23 -11.64 15.65
CA LEU A 297 -14.89 -11.18 15.25
C LEU A 297 -14.21 -10.37 16.34
N ARG A 298 -12.90 -10.58 16.44
CA ARG A 298 -11.99 -9.84 17.32
C ARG A 298 -11.28 -8.75 16.54
N HIS A 299 -10.41 -8.02 17.24
CA HIS A 299 -9.54 -7.01 16.65
C HIS A 299 -8.64 -7.58 15.53
N GLY A 300 -8.47 -6.84 14.43
CA GLY A 300 -7.49 -7.19 13.41
C GLY A 300 -7.94 -8.32 12.47
N PHE A 301 -9.19 -8.33 12.00
CA PHE A 301 -9.65 -9.35 11.05
C PHE A 301 -9.20 -9.12 9.59
N GLY A 302 -8.49 -8.01 9.28
CA GLY A 302 -7.97 -7.73 7.94
C GLY A 302 -9.06 -7.71 6.87
N LEU A 303 -8.90 -8.47 5.77
CA LEU A 303 -9.94 -8.60 4.74
C LEU A 303 -11.15 -9.45 5.19
N GLY A 304 -11.06 -10.10 6.35
CA GLY A 304 -12.13 -10.95 6.85
C GLY A 304 -12.36 -12.22 6.02
N THR A 305 -11.41 -12.63 5.21
CA THR A 305 -11.49 -13.82 4.34
C THR A 305 -11.90 -15.07 5.14
N GLY A 306 -12.93 -15.79 4.68
CA GLY A 306 -13.47 -16.97 5.36
C GLY A 306 -14.26 -16.66 6.64
N THR A 307 -14.61 -15.40 6.89
CA THR A 307 -15.40 -14.97 8.07
C THR A 307 -16.68 -14.24 7.64
N VAL A 308 -17.50 -13.85 8.63
CA VAL A 308 -18.72 -13.04 8.39
C VAL A 308 -18.43 -11.64 7.86
N ALA A 309 -17.16 -11.18 7.90
CA ALA A 309 -16.74 -9.90 7.36
C ALA A 309 -16.20 -10.01 5.92
N GLU A 310 -16.17 -11.19 5.33
CA GLU A 310 -15.71 -11.35 3.94
C GLU A 310 -16.53 -10.46 3.00
N GLY A 311 -15.82 -9.67 2.20
CA GLY A 311 -16.45 -8.74 1.25
C GLY A 311 -16.72 -7.34 1.79
N TRP A 312 -16.43 -7.04 3.06
CA TRP A 312 -16.63 -5.69 3.62
C TRP A 312 -16.00 -4.56 2.79
N ILE A 313 -14.90 -4.87 2.10
CA ILE A 313 -14.21 -3.90 1.24
C ILE A 313 -15.06 -3.47 0.04
N ASN A 314 -16.04 -4.31 -0.39
CA ASN A 314 -16.97 -3.95 -1.47
C ASN A 314 -17.93 -2.88 -0.98
N ASP A 315 -18.47 -3.04 0.23
CA ASP A 315 -19.38 -2.06 0.85
C ASP A 315 -18.65 -0.73 1.09
N ALA A 316 -17.40 -0.80 1.57
CA ALA A 316 -16.58 0.38 1.78
C ALA A 316 -16.24 1.14 0.47
N VAL A 317 -15.98 0.41 -0.63
CA VAL A 317 -15.79 1.04 -1.95
C VAL A 317 -17.10 1.65 -2.43
N ALA A 318 -18.23 0.96 -2.31
CA ALA A 318 -19.55 1.51 -2.67
C ALA A 318 -19.90 2.77 -1.86
N PHE A 319 -19.56 2.78 -0.56
CA PHE A 319 -19.69 3.98 0.25
C PHE A 319 -18.83 5.13 -0.28
N TRP A 320 -17.57 4.87 -0.63
CA TRP A 320 -16.69 5.88 -1.22
C TRP A 320 -17.23 6.39 -2.55
N GLU A 321 -17.67 5.51 -3.45
CA GLU A 321 -18.28 5.86 -4.73
C GLU A 321 -19.50 6.80 -4.55
N LYS A 322 -20.33 6.55 -3.55
CA LYS A 322 -21.48 7.42 -3.19
C LYS A 322 -21.02 8.83 -2.77
N GLN A 323 -19.81 9.00 -2.27
CA GLN A 323 -19.28 10.30 -1.85
C GLN A 323 -18.56 11.05 -2.99
N MET A 324 -18.33 10.41 -4.13
CA MET A 324 -17.74 11.06 -5.30
C MET A 324 -18.72 12.03 -5.93
N LYS A 325 -18.23 13.16 -6.38
CA LYS A 325 -19.01 14.10 -7.16
C LYS A 325 -19.18 13.58 -8.59
N GLU A 326 -20.36 13.76 -9.14
CA GLU A 326 -20.64 13.47 -10.56
C GLU A 326 -19.88 14.43 -11.50
#